data_c08dcd759a68aa91c902f8866fdf4842
#
_entry.id   c08dcd759a68aa91c902f8866fdf4842
#
_cell.length_a   1.000
_cell.length_b   1.000
_cell.length_c   1.000
_cell.angle_alpha   90.00
_cell.angle_beta   90.00
_cell.angle_gamma   90.00
#
_symmetry.space_group_name_H-M   'P 1'
#
loop_
_entity.id
_entity.type
_entity.pdbx_description
1 polymer ?
#
loop_
_entity_poly.entity_id
_entity_poly.type
_entity_poly.pdbx_seq_one_letter_code
_entity_poly.pdbx_strand_id
1 'polypeptide(L)'
;MKKNLQHKIERDIKQSGMSRADQHKALEANEQVETDNTKGLVRLENYLGSDLNLTDWTLTSLLDDLLMCQFADCNEDNTEIMREGIFVPANVVQSAWRVAKVIIAGPRCKTKVGEHVIFPSNFGLKCAKMNGLKNIVFLNEERIFGRATP
;
A
#
# COMPACT_ATOMS: atom_id res chain seq x y z
N MET A 1 15.39 -18.34 5.32
CA MET A 1 14.15 -18.93 5.82
C MET A 1 13.64 -20.09 5.01
N LYS A 2 13.52 -20.00 3.69
CA LYS A 2 13.01 -21.13 2.85
C LYS A 2 13.80 -22.43 2.98
N LYS A 3 15.13 -22.39 3.04
CA LYS A 3 15.98 -23.59 3.19
C LYS A 3 15.76 -24.36 4.50
N ASN A 4 15.48 -23.66 5.60
CA ASN A 4 15.26 -24.31 6.90
C ASN A 4 13.91 -25.04 6.98
N LEU A 5 12.90 -24.53 6.29
CA LEU A 5 11.57 -25.15 6.24
C LEU A 5 11.60 -26.43 5.40
N GLN A 6 12.29 -26.40 4.26
CA GLN A 6 12.48 -27.58 3.40
C GLN A 6 13.20 -28.70 4.12
N HIS A 7 14.28 -28.42 4.85
CA HIS A 7 15.00 -29.41 5.65
C HIS A 7 14.19 -29.97 6.82
N LYS A 8 13.24 -29.24 7.35
CA LYS A 8 12.34 -29.73 8.39
C LYS A 8 11.29 -30.67 7.80
N ILE A 9 10.69 -30.30 6.68
CA ILE A 9 9.71 -31.11 5.95
C ILE A 9 10.34 -32.43 5.46
N GLU A 10 11.55 -32.38 4.91
CA GLU A 10 12.28 -33.59 4.46
C GLU A 10 12.60 -34.54 5.62
N ARG A 11 12.89 -34.03 6.82
CA ARG A 11 13.09 -34.86 8.02
C ARG A 11 11.81 -35.52 8.50
N ASP A 12 10.72 -34.78 8.55
CA ASP A 12 9.42 -35.26 9.00
C ASP A 12 8.87 -36.34 8.03
N ILE A 13 9.09 -36.18 6.73
CA ILE A 13 8.74 -37.15 5.69
C ILE A 13 9.58 -38.41 5.81
N LYS A 14 10.89 -38.32 6.07
CA LYS A 14 11.75 -39.48 6.28
C LYS A 14 11.37 -40.29 7.51
N GLN A 15 10.89 -39.65 8.56
CA GLN A 15 10.42 -40.32 9.78
C GLN A 15 9.06 -41.02 9.61
N SER A 16 8.25 -40.60 8.66
CA SER A 16 6.92 -41.18 8.40
C SER A 16 6.90 -42.45 7.53
N GLY A 17 8.03 -42.88 7.00
CA GLY A 17 8.13 -44.06 6.16
C GLY A 17 7.44 -43.98 4.79
N MET A 18 7.19 -42.76 4.31
CA MET A 18 6.55 -42.50 3.02
C MET A 18 7.44 -42.87 1.83
N SER A 19 6.82 -43.33 0.74
CA SER A 19 7.54 -43.61 -0.50
C SER A 19 8.09 -42.35 -1.14
N ARG A 20 9.12 -42.47 -2.00
CA ARG A 20 9.70 -41.32 -2.72
C ARG A 20 8.67 -40.55 -3.57
N ALA A 21 7.68 -41.23 -4.13
CA ALA A 21 6.62 -40.62 -4.93
C ALA A 21 5.66 -39.79 -4.07
N ASP A 22 5.33 -40.31 -2.87
CA ASP A 22 4.47 -39.59 -1.92
C ASP A 22 5.19 -38.39 -1.31
N GLN A 23 6.51 -38.47 -1.11
CA GLN A 23 7.35 -37.36 -0.67
C GLN A 23 7.36 -36.20 -1.69
N HIS A 24 7.46 -36.53 -2.97
CA HIS A 24 7.43 -35.55 -4.05
C HIS A 24 6.07 -34.84 -4.14
N LYS A 25 4.99 -35.63 -4.03
CA LYS A 25 3.62 -35.11 -4.01
C LYS A 25 3.32 -34.19 -2.82
N ALA A 26 3.85 -34.52 -1.64
CA ALA A 26 3.70 -33.73 -0.43
C ALA A 26 4.47 -32.41 -0.52
N LEU A 27 5.65 -32.40 -1.16
CA LEU A 27 6.44 -31.19 -1.41
C LEU A 27 5.76 -30.26 -2.42
N GLU A 28 5.24 -30.80 -3.52
CA GLU A 28 4.49 -30.05 -4.53
C GLU A 28 3.19 -29.44 -3.95
N ALA A 29 2.47 -30.21 -3.12
CA ALA A 29 1.26 -29.73 -2.46
C ALA A 29 1.57 -28.58 -1.47
N ASN A 30 2.69 -28.63 -0.75
CA ASN A 30 3.13 -27.54 0.14
C ASN A 30 3.58 -26.29 -0.63
N GLU A 31 4.28 -26.46 -1.76
CA GLU A 31 4.63 -25.33 -2.63
C GLU A 31 3.39 -24.64 -3.21
N GLN A 32 2.36 -25.42 -3.61
CA GLN A 32 1.09 -24.86 -4.08
C GLN A 32 0.33 -24.11 -2.97
N VAL A 33 0.31 -24.63 -1.76
CA VAL A 33 -0.33 -23.96 -0.62
C VAL A 33 0.38 -22.66 -0.26
N GLU A 34 1.71 -22.60 -0.29
CA GLU A 34 2.45 -21.35 -0.07
C GLU A 34 2.20 -20.32 -1.18
N THR A 35 2.16 -20.74 -2.44
CA THR A 35 1.87 -19.84 -3.56
C THR A 35 0.43 -19.35 -3.55
N ASP A 36 -0.53 -20.17 -3.15
CA ASP A 36 -1.93 -19.78 -3.06
C ASP A 36 -2.18 -18.84 -1.85
N ASN A 37 -1.52 -19.07 -0.73
CA ASN A 37 -1.57 -18.14 0.42
C ASN A 37 -0.92 -16.78 0.10
N THR A 38 0.19 -16.77 -0.63
CA THR A 38 0.84 -15.54 -1.07
C THR A 38 -0.03 -14.77 -2.07
N LYS A 39 -0.68 -15.48 -3.00
CA LYS A 39 -1.65 -14.88 -3.93
C LYS A 39 -2.90 -14.35 -3.22
N GLY A 40 -3.33 -15.04 -2.16
CA GLY A 40 -4.43 -14.59 -1.30
C GLY A 40 -4.09 -13.30 -0.55
N LEU A 41 -2.89 -13.20 0.01
CA LEU A 41 -2.40 -11.99 0.69
C LEU A 41 -2.25 -10.81 -0.28
N VAL A 42 -1.68 -11.03 -1.46
CA VAL A 42 -1.58 -10.00 -2.51
C VAL A 42 -2.96 -9.56 -3.00
N ARG A 43 -3.92 -10.47 -3.11
CA ARG A 43 -5.32 -10.14 -3.40
C ARG A 43 -5.97 -9.33 -2.28
N LEU A 44 -5.70 -9.67 -1.02
CA LEU A 44 -6.25 -8.95 0.13
C LEU A 44 -5.69 -7.53 0.22
N GLU A 45 -4.40 -7.33 -0.04
CA GLU A 45 -3.78 -6.01 -0.11
C GLU A 45 -4.32 -5.18 -1.26
N ASN A 46 -4.49 -5.77 -2.44
CA ASN A 46 -5.14 -5.11 -3.57
C ASN A 46 -6.62 -4.82 -3.31
N TYR A 47 -7.32 -5.74 -2.65
CA TYR A 47 -8.72 -5.60 -2.29
C TYR A 47 -8.93 -4.51 -1.23
N LEU A 48 -8.14 -4.51 -0.17
CA LEU A 48 -8.18 -3.46 0.87
C LEU A 48 -7.70 -2.10 0.35
N GLY A 49 -6.83 -2.07 -0.66
CA GLY A 49 -6.34 -0.84 -1.26
C GLY A 49 -7.27 -0.24 -2.32
N SER A 50 -8.09 -1.06 -3.00
CA SER A 50 -8.93 -0.63 -4.12
C SER A 50 -10.42 -0.54 -3.81
N ASP A 51 -10.91 -1.29 -2.82
CA ASP A 51 -12.36 -1.50 -2.63
C ASP A 51 -12.95 -0.85 -1.39
N LEU A 52 -12.20 -0.05 -0.66
CA LEU A 52 -12.81 0.84 0.32
C LEU A 52 -13.56 1.95 -0.45
N ASN A 53 -14.71 1.58 -1.02
CA ASN A 53 -15.57 2.54 -1.71
C ASN A 53 -16.37 3.33 -0.67
N LEU A 54 -15.74 4.35 -0.13
CA LEU A 54 -16.35 5.32 0.78
C LEU A 54 -16.98 6.49 0.02
N THR A 55 -17.41 6.27 -1.21
CA THR A 55 -17.97 7.30 -2.10
C THR A 55 -19.19 7.97 -1.48
N ASP A 56 -19.99 7.21 -0.72
CA ASP A 56 -21.23 7.66 -0.08
C ASP A 56 -21.01 8.14 1.37
N TRP A 57 -19.77 8.04 1.87
CA TRP A 57 -19.44 8.47 3.22
C TRP A 57 -18.73 9.81 3.21
N THR A 58 -19.03 10.65 4.14
CA THR A 58 -18.32 11.92 4.35
C THR A 58 -17.49 11.83 5.63
N LEU A 59 -16.19 11.95 5.48
CA LEU A 59 -15.28 12.05 6.60
C LEU A 59 -15.29 13.47 7.15
N THR A 60 -15.69 13.66 8.39
CA THR A 60 -15.81 14.98 9.01
C THR A 60 -14.58 15.37 9.83
N SER A 61 -13.92 14.41 10.44
CA SER A 61 -12.74 14.63 11.27
C SER A 61 -11.82 13.43 11.28
N LEU A 62 -10.55 13.67 11.53
CA LEU A 62 -9.54 12.64 11.77
C LEU A 62 -9.16 12.61 13.25
N LEU A 63 -8.67 11.47 13.69
CA LEU A 63 -8.18 11.27 15.04
C LEU A 63 -6.66 11.46 15.09
N ASP A 64 -6.17 11.87 16.26
CA ASP A 64 -4.75 11.93 16.61
C ASP A 64 -3.87 12.71 15.61
N ASP A 65 -2.83 12.09 15.07
CA ASP A 65 -1.85 12.66 14.14
C ASP A 65 -2.11 12.30 12.67
N LEU A 66 -3.33 11.90 12.35
CA LEU A 66 -3.70 11.51 11.00
C LEU A 66 -3.98 12.71 10.10
N LEU A 67 -3.56 12.60 8.85
CA LEU A 67 -3.80 13.58 7.81
C LEU A 67 -4.53 12.93 6.63
N MET A 68 -5.55 13.59 6.13
CA MET A 68 -6.15 13.29 4.84
C MET A 68 -5.62 14.27 3.81
N CYS A 69 -4.96 13.77 2.80
CA CYS A 69 -4.32 14.57 1.77
C CYS A 69 -4.80 14.18 0.38
N GLN A 70 -4.76 15.11 -0.55
CA GLN A 70 -4.99 14.86 -1.96
C GLN A 70 -3.66 14.96 -2.71
N PHE A 71 -3.37 14.00 -3.58
CA PHE A 71 -2.17 14.06 -4.41
C PHE A 71 -2.16 15.33 -5.26
N ALA A 72 -1.05 16.05 -5.22
CA ALA A 72 -0.84 17.29 -5.97
C ALA A 72 0.09 17.12 -7.17
N ASP A 73 0.75 15.97 -7.27
CA ASP A 73 1.77 15.66 -8.28
C ASP A 73 1.27 14.74 -9.40
N CYS A 74 -0.03 14.53 -9.53
CA CYS A 74 -0.60 13.65 -10.53
C CYS A 74 -1.84 14.26 -11.20
N ASN A 75 -2.24 13.66 -12.33
CA ASN A 75 -3.49 13.97 -13.00
C ASN A 75 -4.71 13.42 -12.21
N GLU A 76 -5.91 13.79 -12.64
CA GLU A 76 -7.17 13.40 -11.97
C GLU A 76 -7.37 11.89 -11.84
N ASP A 77 -6.85 11.12 -12.78
CA ASP A 77 -6.98 9.66 -12.82
C ASP A 77 -5.84 8.92 -12.09
N ASN A 78 -4.85 9.65 -11.58
CA ASN A 78 -3.65 9.12 -10.94
C ASN A 78 -2.85 8.12 -11.81
N THR A 79 -2.99 8.23 -13.12
CA THR A 79 -2.28 7.42 -14.10
C THR A 79 -0.96 8.03 -14.52
N GLU A 80 -0.81 9.32 -14.33
CA GLU A 80 0.37 10.10 -14.73
C GLU A 80 0.87 10.94 -13.56
N ILE A 81 2.16 11.03 -13.42
CA ILE A 81 2.86 11.83 -12.40
C ILE A 81 3.55 12.99 -13.10
N MET A 82 3.41 14.19 -12.54
CA MET A 82 4.10 15.37 -13.07
C MET A 82 5.58 15.35 -12.70
N ARG A 83 6.44 15.46 -13.71
CA ARG A 83 7.88 15.67 -13.57
C ARG A 83 8.33 16.83 -14.43
N GLU A 84 8.96 17.83 -13.83
CA GLU A 84 9.50 19.00 -14.52
C GLU A 84 8.49 19.67 -15.49
N GLY A 85 7.19 19.66 -15.10
CA GLY A 85 6.12 20.20 -15.93
C GLY A 85 5.56 19.27 -17.00
N ILE A 86 6.05 18.01 -17.08
CA ILE A 86 5.57 17.00 -18.03
C ILE A 86 4.88 15.87 -17.26
N PHE A 87 3.73 15.43 -17.74
CA PHE A 87 3.05 14.24 -17.23
C PHE A 87 3.69 12.97 -17.82
N VAL A 88 4.11 12.08 -16.94
CA VAL A 88 4.72 10.80 -17.29
C VAL A 88 3.87 9.66 -16.70
N PRO A 89 3.63 8.57 -17.43
CA PRO A 89 2.86 7.45 -16.92
C PRO A 89 3.39 6.93 -15.58
N ALA A 90 2.50 6.74 -14.60
CA ALA A 90 2.86 6.34 -13.24
C ALA A 90 3.53 4.96 -13.15
N ASN A 91 3.26 4.08 -14.11
CA ASN A 91 3.86 2.75 -14.21
C ASN A 91 5.33 2.78 -14.67
N VAL A 92 5.78 3.87 -15.30
CA VAL A 92 7.15 4.02 -15.81
C VAL A 92 8.05 4.71 -14.78
N VAL A 93 7.47 5.53 -13.91
CA VAL A 93 8.21 6.35 -12.93
C VAL A 93 7.95 5.86 -11.53
N GLN A 94 8.89 5.12 -10.96
CA GLN A 94 8.95 4.92 -9.51
C GLN A 94 9.48 6.20 -8.86
N SER A 95 8.59 7.11 -8.55
CA SER A 95 8.96 8.27 -7.75
C SER A 95 9.17 7.83 -6.31
N ALA A 96 10.37 8.07 -5.76
CA ALA A 96 10.67 7.77 -4.36
C ALA A 96 9.82 8.63 -3.41
N TRP A 97 9.43 9.81 -3.84
CA TRP A 97 8.71 10.82 -3.08
C TRP A 97 7.46 11.27 -3.81
N ARG A 98 6.44 11.60 -3.05
CA ARG A 98 5.18 12.15 -3.56
C ARG A 98 4.85 13.44 -2.82
N VAL A 99 4.06 14.27 -3.47
CA VAL A 99 3.55 15.53 -2.91
C VAL A 99 2.03 15.46 -2.83
N ALA A 100 1.48 15.87 -1.70
CA ALA A 100 0.04 15.97 -1.51
C ALA A 100 -0.34 17.24 -0.73
N LYS A 101 -1.56 17.71 -0.96
CA LYS A 101 -2.15 18.83 -0.24
C LYS A 101 -3.02 18.34 0.90
N VAL A 102 -2.85 18.88 2.08
CA VAL A 102 -3.63 18.53 3.27
C VAL A 102 -5.05 19.07 3.16
N ILE A 103 -6.03 18.20 3.28
CA ILE A 103 -7.46 18.51 3.25
C ILE A 103 -8.07 18.52 4.66
N ILE A 104 -7.76 17.50 5.45
CA ILE A 104 -8.18 17.38 6.85
C ILE A 104 -6.97 17.00 7.68
N ALA A 105 -6.80 17.65 8.82
CA ALA A 105 -5.75 17.36 9.79
C ALA A 105 -6.35 16.94 11.13
N GLY A 106 -5.77 15.93 11.75
CA GLY A 106 -6.13 15.50 13.09
C GLY A 106 -5.71 16.52 14.16
N PRO A 107 -6.26 16.41 15.39
CA PRO A 107 -6.07 17.42 16.43
C PRO A 107 -4.64 17.53 16.95
N ARG A 108 -3.81 16.48 16.79
CA ARG A 108 -2.39 16.48 17.19
C ARG A 108 -1.42 16.88 16.08
N CYS A 109 -1.93 17.11 14.88
CA CYS A 109 -1.09 17.51 13.76
C CYS A 109 -0.57 18.93 13.91
N LYS A 110 0.70 19.13 13.65
CA LYS A 110 1.33 20.44 13.51
C LYS A 110 1.12 21.01 12.10
N THR A 111 0.90 20.13 11.14
CA THR A 111 0.62 20.48 9.74
C THR A 111 -0.82 20.98 9.63
N LYS A 112 -1.01 22.09 8.93
CA LYS A 112 -2.30 22.74 8.76
C LYS A 112 -2.96 22.37 7.44
N VAL A 113 -4.29 22.46 7.43
CA VAL A 113 -5.08 22.31 6.20
C VAL A 113 -4.61 23.33 5.15
N GLY A 114 -4.45 22.85 3.91
CA GLY A 114 -3.98 23.66 2.78
C GLY A 114 -2.46 23.61 2.56
N GLU A 115 -1.67 23.17 3.52
CA GLU A 115 -0.24 22.97 3.32
C GLU A 115 0.05 21.76 2.42
N HIS A 116 1.16 21.81 1.71
CA HIS A 116 1.66 20.68 0.92
C HIS A 116 2.68 19.90 1.74
N VAL A 117 2.60 18.58 1.63
CA VAL A 117 3.49 17.65 2.33
C VAL A 117 4.21 16.75 1.35
N ILE A 118 5.47 16.45 1.66
CA ILE A 118 6.30 15.53 0.90
C ILE A 118 6.46 14.27 1.74
N PHE A 119 6.22 13.12 1.15
CA PHE A 119 6.26 11.82 1.82
C PHE A 119 6.76 10.71 0.88
N PRO A 120 7.29 9.60 1.43
CA PRO A 120 7.69 8.46 0.63
C PRO A 120 6.51 7.82 -0.11
N SER A 121 6.69 7.45 -1.37
CA SER A 121 5.62 6.93 -2.23
C SER A 121 5.01 5.61 -1.77
N ASN A 122 5.73 4.85 -0.96
CA ASN A 122 5.29 3.56 -0.40
C ASN A 122 4.54 3.71 0.93
N PHE A 123 4.41 4.92 1.47
CA PHE A 123 3.63 5.18 2.68
C PHE A 123 2.23 5.71 2.36
N GLY A 124 1.37 5.51 3.34
CA GLY A 124 0.01 6.00 3.32
C GLY A 124 -1.00 5.01 2.74
N LEU A 125 -2.23 5.14 3.21
CA LEU A 125 -3.37 4.41 2.70
C LEU A 125 -4.01 5.22 1.58
N LYS A 126 -4.00 4.69 0.38
CA LYS A 126 -4.58 5.33 -0.81
C LYS A 126 -6.07 5.04 -0.91
N CYS A 127 -6.85 6.06 -1.19
CA CYS A 127 -8.28 5.96 -1.44
C CYS A 127 -8.62 6.66 -2.76
N ALA A 128 -9.34 5.99 -3.64
CA ALA A 128 -9.67 6.53 -4.96
C ALA A 128 -10.53 7.79 -4.87
N LYS A 129 -11.54 7.78 -3.99
CA LYS A 129 -12.46 8.91 -3.82
C LYS A 129 -12.97 8.99 -2.39
N MET A 130 -12.97 10.19 -1.82
CA MET A 130 -13.58 10.50 -0.52
C MET A 130 -13.98 11.98 -0.45
N ASN A 131 -15.08 12.29 0.20
CA ASN A 131 -15.60 13.67 0.31
C ASN A 131 -15.76 14.38 -1.05
N GLY A 132 -16.08 13.62 -2.10
CA GLY A 132 -16.17 14.17 -3.46
C GLY A 132 -14.81 14.43 -4.14
N LEU A 133 -13.70 14.25 -3.44
CA LEU A 133 -12.35 14.43 -3.96
C LEU A 133 -11.76 13.10 -4.43
N LYS A 134 -11.02 13.14 -5.53
CA LYS A 134 -10.27 11.99 -6.06
C LYS A 134 -8.82 12.00 -5.56
N ASN A 135 -8.18 10.83 -5.62
CA ASN A 135 -6.75 10.67 -5.34
C ASN A 135 -6.37 11.10 -3.91
N ILE A 136 -7.03 10.49 -2.97
CA ILE A 136 -6.82 10.72 -1.54
C ILE A 136 -5.78 9.76 -0.99
N VAL A 137 -4.98 10.25 -0.06
CA VAL A 137 -4.05 9.46 0.74
C VAL A 137 -4.19 9.85 2.21
N PHE A 138 -4.24 8.84 3.07
CA PHE A 138 -4.20 9.00 4.52
C PHE A 138 -2.78 8.76 5.01
N LEU A 139 -2.24 9.68 5.78
CA LEU A 139 -0.87 9.67 6.29
C LEU A 139 -0.86 9.92 7.79
N ASN A 140 0.12 9.34 8.46
CA ASN A 140 0.51 9.78 9.80
C ASN A 140 1.50 10.93 9.67
N GLU A 141 1.40 11.95 10.49
CA GLU A 141 2.30 13.11 10.43
C GLU A 141 3.78 12.73 10.62
N GLU A 142 4.07 11.74 11.45
CA GLU A 142 5.43 11.20 11.66
C GLU A 142 6.08 10.61 10.39
N ARG A 143 5.28 10.24 9.39
CA ARG A 143 5.76 9.66 8.13
C ARG A 143 6.00 10.67 7.04
N ILE A 144 5.72 11.91 7.31
CA ILE A 144 5.96 13.02 6.39
C ILE A 144 7.42 13.42 6.50
N PHE A 145 8.08 13.55 5.35
CA PHE A 145 9.45 14.03 5.28
C PHE A 145 9.54 15.54 5.55
N GLY A 146 8.60 16.31 5.02
CA GLY A 146 8.58 17.74 5.19
C GLY A 146 7.33 18.41 4.63
N ARG A 147 7.20 19.67 4.94
CA ARG A 147 6.17 20.58 4.40
C ARG A 147 6.80 21.41 3.29
N ALA A 148 6.06 21.62 2.21
CA ALA A 148 6.47 22.44 1.08
C ALA A 148 5.44 23.53 0.82
N THR A 149 5.89 24.65 0.31
CA THR A 149 5.04 25.68 -0.28
C THR A 149 5.29 25.71 -1.78
N PRO A 150 4.24 25.73 -2.61
CA PRO A 150 4.41 25.86 -4.06
C PRO A 150 4.97 27.23 -4.44
#